data_effd7d52b099181d7b7f61c95763db12
#
_entry.id   effd7d52b099181d7b7f61c95763db12
#
_cell.length_a   1.000
_cell.length_b   1.000
_cell.length_c   1.000
_cell.angle_alpha   90.00
_cell.angle_beta   90.00
_cell.angle_gamma   90.00
#
_symmetry.space_group_name_H-M   'P 1'
#
loop_
_entity.id
_entity.type
_entity.pdbx_description
1 polymer ?
#
loop_
_entity_poly.entity_id
_entity_poly.type
_entity_poly.pdbx_seq_one_letter_code
_entity_poly.pdbx_strand_id
1 'polypeptide(L)'
;MFWPFLTVLCLAALVAVHVWWRSRFLRVREATRKELEALKDEQRRASLQVQTQQEVLFDSMLEGLLLLDERGCIQLANRAFAMLFGVSVDIRGRTIIEALRLHELAALVSSLDTQKQVLGYELKLAGLDGRWLQINAAVILNGHGRRHGTVLVFHDLTRLKQLESARQEFVANVSHELRTPLSLIKGFVETLLDGAKDNPEVATKFLQTIDRNADRLKLLIEDLLTISELESGRLKLNLQDVALGGLVGKVLDDFKTRAEAKGMSIVNETPDLAVRADIDRLEQVLGNLVENAIKYGRSKGTVIVGGRAVDNGQVEVVVQDDGPGIPPEALERLFERFYRVDKARSREQGGTGLGLAIVKHIVQSHGGRVWATSELGRGATFRFILPTTKKRDFLTRDPCVEP
;
A
#
# COMPACT_ATOMS: atom_id res chain seq x y z
N MET A 1 -31.63 -104.17 -25.66
CA MET A 1 -31.43 -102.98 -26.49
C MET A 1 -31.51 -101.68 -25.70
N PHE A 2 -31.32 -101.61 -24.38
CA PHE A 2 -31.47 -100.41 -23.53
C PHE A 2 -30.16 -99.70 -23.08
N TRP A 3 -29.03 -100.38 -23.11
CA TRP A 3 -27.76 -99.92 -22.62
C TRP A 3 -27.11 -98.72 -23.43
N PRO A 4 -27.11 -98.73 -24.77
CA PRO A 4 -26.49 -97.63 -25.52
C PRO A 4 -27.26 -96.28 -25.38
N PHE A 5 -28.54 -96.32 -25.09
CA PHE A 5 -29.37 -95.15 -24.87
C PHE A 5 -29.05 -94.47 -23.53
N LEU A 6 -28.79 -95.26 -22.51
CA LEU A 6 -28.45 -94.74 -21.15
C LEU A 6 -27.05 -94.08 -21.13
N THR A 7 -26.09 -94.60 -21.87
CA THR A 7 -24.73 -94.07 -21.99
C THR A 7 -24.73 -92.69 -22.71
N VAL A 8 -25.52 -92.58 -23.78
CA VAL A 8 -25.67 -91.30 -24.52
C VAL A 8 -26.35 -90.24 -23.66
N LEU A 9 -27.34 -90.65 -22.84
CA LEU A 9 -28.05 -89.69 -21.94
C LEU A 9 -27.14 -89.19 -20.79
N CYS A 10 -26.31 -90.10 -20.24
CA CYS A 10 -25.31 -89.76 -19.23
C CYS A 10 -24.24 -88.84 -19.80
N LEU A 11 -23.79 -89.08 -21.01
CA LEU A 11 -22.80 -88.24 -21.69
C LEU A 11 -23.34 -86.81 -21.96
N ALA A 12 -24.61 -86.76 -22.44
CA ALA A 12 -25.30 -85.49 -22.67
C ALA A 12 -25.50 -84.69 -21.37
N ALA A 13 -25.86 -85.37 -20.26
CA ALA A 13 -25.98 -84.75 -18.95
C ALA A 13 -24.64 -84.22 -18.45
N LEU A 14 -23.55 -84.97 -18.59
CA LEU A 14 -22.18 -84.52 -18.24
C LEU A 14 -21.75 -83.29 -19.04
N VAL A 15 -22.00 -83.29 -20.34
CA VAL A 15 -21.72 -82.13 -21.22
C VAL A 15 -22.55 -80.94 -20.79
N ALA A 16 -23.85 -81.12 -20.52
CA ALA A 16 -24.73 -80.02 -20.04
C ALA A 16 -24.27 -79.48 -18.72
N VAL A 17 -23.89 -80.28 -17.75
CA VAL A 17 -23.33 -79.89 -16.46
C VAL A 17 -21.99 -79.17 -16.65
N HIS A 18 -21.14 -79.72 -17.55
CA HIS A 18 -19.85 -79.02 -17.83
C HIS A 18 -20.04 -77.66 -18.47
N VAL A 19 -20.92 -77.52 -19.44
CA VAL A 19 -21.24 -76.25 -20.12
C VAL A 19 -21.87 -75.28 -19.13
N TRP A 20 -22.80 -75.73 -18.26
CA TRP A 20 -23.42 -74.94 -17.22
C TRP A 20 -22.39 -74.45 -16.19
N TRP A 21 -21.51 -75.37 -15.76
CA TRP A 21 -20.46 -75.02 -14.77
C TRP A 21 -19.43 -74.03 -15.34
N ARG A 22 -19.01 -74.24 -16.59
CA ARG A 22 -18.10 -73.36 -17.31
C ARG A 22 -18.72 -71.95 -17.52
N SER A 23 -19.99 -71.89 -17.90
CA SER A 23 -20.69 -70.64 -18.09
C SER A 23 -20.90 -69.86 -16.77
N ARG A 24 -21.14 -70.62 -15.67
CA ARG A 24 -21.23 -70.03 -14.32
C ARG A 24 -19.88 -69.56 -13.84
N PHE A 25 -18.83 -70.28 -14.03
CA PHE A 25 -17.46 -69.91 -13.65
C PHE A 25 -16.97 -68.70 -14.44
N LEU A 26 -17.24 -68.62 -15.73
CA LEU A 26 -16.90 -67.45 -16.55
C LEU A 26 -17.68 -66.19 -16.10
N ARG A 27 -18.96 -66.34 -15.78
CA ARG A 27 -19.76 -65.20 -15.26
C ARG A 27 -19.26 -64.69 -13.92
N VAL A 28 -18.93 -65.58 -13.01
CA VAL A 28 -18.35 -65.17 -11.69
C VAL A 28 -16.99 -64.50 -11.89
N ARG A 29 -16.13 -65.07 -12.75
CA ARG A 29 -14.81 -64.50 -13.06
C ARG A 29 -14.92 -63.10 -13.71
N GLU A 30 -15.89 -62.91 -14.56
CA GLU A 30 -16.15 -61.63 -15.23
C GLU A 30 -16.74 -60.60 -14.27
N ALA A 31 -17.61 -61.02 -13.35
CA ALA A 31 -18.14 -60.17 -12.29
C ALA A 31 -17.05 -59.68 -11.31
N THR A 32 -16.19 -60.62 -10.84
CA THR A 32 -15.07 -60.25 -9.95
C THR A 32 -14.03 -59.38 -10.65
N ARG A 33 -13.80 -59.59 -11.96
CA ARG A 33 -12.92 -58.70 -12.74
C ARG A 33 -13.48 -57.29 -12.85
N LYS A 34 -14.77 -57.16 -13.16
CA LYS A 34 -15.44 -55.84 -13.24
C LYS A 34 -15.44 -55.14 -11.89
N GLU A 35 -15.65 -55.88 -10.80
CA GLU A 35 -15.60 -55.34 -9.43
C GLU A 35 -14.19 -54.87 -9.06
N LEU A 36 -13.14 -55.62 -9.42
CA LEU A 36 -11.75 -55.23 -9.20
C LEU A 36 -11.35 -54.00 -10.06
N GLU A 37 -11.81 -53.92 -11.31
CA GLU A 37 -11.59 -52.75 -12.16
C GLU A 37 -12.30 -51.50 -11.59
N ALA A 38 -13.54 -51.67 -11.13
CA ALA A 38 -14.29 -50.54 -10.47
C ALA A 38 -13.60 -50.04 -9.21
N LEU A 39 -13.11 -50.94 -8.33
CA LEU A 39 -12.37 -50.57 -7.13
C LEU A 39 -11.04 -49.84 -7.46
N LYS A 40 -10.33 -50.32 -8.51
CA LYS A 40 -9.10 -49.61 -8.97
C LYS A 40 -9.40 -48.21 -9.50
N ASP A 41 -10.47 -48.07 -10.25
CA ASP A 41 -10.89 -46.77 -10.79
C ASP A 41 -11.33 -45.82 -9.68
N GLU A 42 -12.05 -46.32 -8.66
CA GLU A 42 -12.44 -45.56 -7.49
C GLU A 42 -11.21 -45.10 -6.68
N GLN A 43 -10.26 -46.00 -6.40
CA GLN A 43 -9.01 -45.68 -5.74
C GLN A 43 -8.18 -44.64 -6.53
N ARG A 44 -8.13 -44.78 -7.88
CA ARG A 44 -7.44 -43.82 -8.75
C ARG A 44 -8.11 -42.45 -8.72
N ARG A 45 -9.46 -42.39 -8.77
CA ARG A 45 -10.20 -41.14 -8.64
C ARG A 45 -9.99 -40.47 -7.29
N ALA A 46 -10.06 -41.26 -6.22
CA ALA A 46 -9.80 -40.74 -4.87
C ALA A 46 -8.39 -40.16 -4.73
N SER A 47 -7.35 -40.87 -5.23
CA SER A 47 -5.97 -40.37 -5.19
C SER A 47 -5.77 -39.12 -6.05
N LEU A 48 -6.37 -39.04 -7.24
CA LEU A 48 -6.33 -37.85 -8.08
C LEU A 48 -7.04 -36.67 -7.41
N GLN A 49 -8.17 -36.89 -6.75
CA GLN A 49 -8.91 -35.86 -6.06
C GLN A 49 -8.09 -35.26 -4.88
N VAL A 50 -7.44 -36.14 -4.08
CA VAL A 50 -6.54 -35.72 -2.99
C VAL A 50 -5.37 -34.91 -3.54
N GLN A 51 -4.74 -35.39 -4.63
CA GLN A 51 -3.62 -34.69 -5.24
C GLN A 51 -4.02 -33.31 -5.79
N THR A 52 -5.15 -33.22 -6.51
CA THR A 52 -5.67 -31.94 -7.00
C THR A 52 -6.00 -31.00 -5.85
N GLN A 53 -6.60 -31.50 -4.77
CA GLN A 53 -6.91 -30.70 -3.61
C GLN A 53 -5.64 -30.17 -2.92
N GLN A 54 -4.59 -30.98 -2.82
CA GLN A 54 -3.29 -30.56 -2.29
C GLN A 54 -2.63 -29.49 -3.17
N GLU A 55 -2.66 -29.63 -4.49
CA GLU A 55 -2.13 -28.62 -5.43
C GLU A 55 -2.87 -27.29 -5.30
N VAL A 56 -4.21 -27.33 -5.23
CA VAL A 56 -5.02 -26.12 -5.05
C VAL A 56 -4.70 -25.43 -3.72
N LEU A 57 -4.57 -26.17 -2.63
CA LEU A 57 -4.20 -25.61 -1.33
C LEU A 57 -2.79 -24.99 -1.37
N PHE A 58 -1.83 -25.69 -1.97
CA PHE A 58 -0.45 -25.21 -2.11
C PHE A 58 -0.37 -23.90 -2.91
N ASP A 59 -1.13 -23.78 -4.01
CA ASP A 59 -1.15 -22.61 -4.86
C ASP A 59 -2.03 -21.46 -4.34
N SER A 60 -2.98 -21.75 -3.44
CA SER A 60 -3.83 -20.73 -2.83
C SER A 60 -3.16 -19.98 -1.65
N MET A 61 -2.02 -20.46 -1.16
CA MET A 61 -1.29 -19.81 -0.08
C MET A 61 -0.73 -18.47 -0.54
N LEU A 62 -0.86 -17.44 0.31
CA LEU A 62 -0.31 -16.11 0.04
C LEU A 62 1.21 -16.05 0.23
N GLU A 63 1.76 -16.99 0.99
CA GLU A 63 3.17 -17.12 1.28
C GLU A 63 3.89 -17.89 0.18
N GLY A 64 5.08 -17.45 -0.19
CA GLY A 64 5.93 -18.19 -1.11
C GLY A 64 6.40 -19.50 -0.46
N LEU A 65 6.18 -20.63 -1.11
CA LEU A 65 6.64 -21.94 -0.65
C LEU A 65 7.60 -22.54 -1.66
N LEU A 66 8.73 -23.02 -1.15
CA LEU A 66 9.74 -23.73 -1.92
C LEU A 66 10.10 -25.03 -1.20
N LEU A 67 10.05 -26.14 -1.90
CA LEU A 67 10.47 -27.44 -1.43
C LEU A 67 11.72 -27.88 -2.21
N LEU A 68 12.77 -28.23 -1.49
CA LEU A 68 14.00 -28.78 -2.05
C LEU A 68 14.10 -30.26 -1.73
N ASP A 69 14.68 -31.03 -2.64
CA ASP A 69 15.03 -32.44 -2.43
C ASP A 69 16.27 -32.62 -1.54
N GLU A 70 16.69 -33.88 -1.34
CA GLU A 70 17.88 -34.23 -0.57
C GLU A 70 19.18 -33.62 -1.11
N ARG A 71 19.22 -33.30 -2.41
CA ARG A 71 20.36 -32.72 -3.13
C ARG A 71 20.34 -31.20 -3.16
N GLY A 72 19.29 -30.57 -2.61
CA GLY A 72 19.11 -29.12 -2.66
C GLY A 72 18.54 -28.59 -3.98
N CYS A 73 18.02 -29.49 -4.85
CA CYS A 73 17.33 -29.09 -6.07
C CYS A 73 15.86 -28.80 -5.78
N ILE A 74 15.29 -27.85 -6.51
CA ILE A 74 13.90 -27.42 -6.37
C ILE A 74 12.97 -28.54 -6.83
N GLN A 75 12.18 -29.07 -5.90
CA GLN A 75 11.17 -30.08 -6.17
C GLN A 75 9.82 -29.44 -6.47
N LEU A 76 9.39 -28.47 -5.67
CA LEU A 76 8.13 -27.76 -5.82
C LEU A 76 8.31 -26.27 -5.46
N ALA A 77 7.61 -25.41 -6.18
CA ALA A 77 7.44 -24.01 -5.87
C ALA A 77 5.98 -23.62 -6.14
N ASN A 78 5.34 -22.90 -5.22
CA ASN A 78 3.96 -22.48 -5.43
C ASN A 78 3.89 -21.17 -6.24
N ARG A 79 2.66 -20.81 -6.61
CA ARG A 79 2.38 -19.61 -7.40
C ARG A 79 2.85 -18.32 -6.69
N ALA A 80 2.68 -18.22 -5.37
CA ALA A 80 3.11 -17.05 -4.60
C ALA A 80 4.63 -16.89 -4.65
N PHE A 81 5.40 -17.98 -4.54
CA PHE A 81 6.85 -17.96 -4.72
C PHE A 81 7.25 -17.43 -6.11
N ALA A 82 6.60 -17.94 -7.17
CA ALA A 82 6.88 -17.49 -8.53
C ALA A 82 6.61 -15.99 -8.72
N MET A 83 5.55 -15.45 -8.11
CA MET A 83 5.24 -14.01 -8.13
C MET A 83 6.23 -13.18 -7.29
N LEU A 84 6.67 -13.68 -6.14
CA LEU A 84 7.64 -12.98 -5.28
C LEU A 84 8.98 -12.78 -5.96
N PHE A 85 9.45 -13.80 -6.68
CA PHE A 85 10.77 -13.78 -7.32
C PHE A 85 10.74 -13.44 -8.80
N GLY A 86 9.56 -13.26 -9.41
CA GLY A 86 9.41 -12.97 -10.84
C GLY A 86 9.91 -14.08 -11.75
N VAL A 87 9.85 -15.35 -11.28
CA VAL A 87 10.35 -16.50 -12.03
C VAL A 87 9.19 -17.31 -12.62
N SER A 88 9.45 -18.02 -13.74
CA SER A 88 8.48 -18.99 -14.26
C SER A 88 8.38 -20.20 -13.30
N VAL A 89 7.22 -20.87 -13.30
CA VAL A 89 6.98 -22.04 -12.44
C VAL A 89 7.89 -23.23 -12.81
N ASP A 90 8.49 -23.22 -13.99
CA ASP A 90 9.37 -24.30 -14.49
C ASP A 90 10.84 -24.12 -14.05
N ILE A 91 11.04 -24.10 -12.72
CA ILE A 91 12.37 -24.08 -12.08
C ILE A 91 12.72 -25.40 -11.42
N ARG A 92 11.89 -26.44 -11.59
CA ARG A 92 12.08 -27.76 -11.00
C ARG A 92 13.38 -28.42 -11.48
N GLY A 93 14.05 -29.11 -10.56
CA GLY A 93 15.32 -29.78 -10.82
C GLY A 93 16.56 -28.85 -10.83
N ARG A 94 16.39 -27.54 -10.72
CA ARG A 94 17.50 -26.57 -10.62
C ARG A 94 17.85 -26.30 -9.16
N THR A 95 19.07 -25.93 -8.92
CA THR A 95 19.49 -25.40 -7.60
C THR A 95 18.99 -23.97 -7.39
N ILE A 96 18.96 -23.51 -6.14
CA ILE A 96 18.59 -22.11 -5.81
C ILE A 96 19.48 -21.10 -6.57
N ILE A 97 20.77 -21.39 -6.70
CA ILE A 97 21.71 -20.48 -7.38
C ILE A 97 21.39 -20.41 -8.88
N GLU A 98 21.09 -21.54 -9.52
CA GLU A 98 20.74 -21.59 -10.93
C GLU A 98 19.41 -20.92 -11.25
N ALA A 99 18.44 -21.04 -10.33
CA ALA A 99 17.09 -20.50 -10.52
C ALA A 99 16.98 -19.02 -10.17
N LEU A 100 17.59 -18.58 -9.04
CA LEU A 100 17.38 -17.26 -8.46
C LEU A 100 18.63 -16.38 -8.46
N ARG A 101 19.82 -16.96 -8.58
CA ARG A 101 21.13 -16.27 -8.45
C ARG A 101 21.31 -15.56 -7.10
N LEU A 102 20.68 -16.08 -6.03
CA LEU A 102 20.74 -15.53 -4.68
C LEU A 102 21.69 -16.36 -3.82
N HIS A 103 22.94 -15.89 -3.67
CA HIS A 103 23.96 -16.57 -2.87
C HIS A 103 23.59 -16.63 -1.39
N GLU A 104 22.93 -15.60 -0.84
CA GLU A 104 22.50 -15.53 0.56
C GLU A 104 21.48 -16.61 0.88
N LEU A 105 20.54 -16.88 -0.03
CA LEU A 105 19.55 -17.94 0.13
C LEU A 105 20.21 -19.34 0.05
N ALA A 106 21.18 -19.52 -0.81
CA ALA A 106 21.94 -20.76 -0.91
C ALA A 106 22.77 -21.01 0.35
N ALA A 107 23.39 -19.96 0.91
CA ALA A 107 24.13 -20.04 2.17
C ALA A 107 23.19 -20.39 3.34
N LEU A 108 21.97 -19.81 3.38
CA LEU A 108 20.94 -20.16 4.36
C LEU A 108 20.60 -21.65 4.31
N VAL A 109 20.39 -22.21 3.12
CA VAL A 109 20.07 -23.63 2.95
C VAL A 109 21.24 -24.51 3.37
N SER A 110 22.48 -24.10 3.09
CA SER A 110 23.67 -24.84 3.55
C SER A 110 23.84 -24.81 5.07
N SER A 111 23.40 -23.73 5.76
CA SER A 111 23.44 -23.66 7.23
C SER A 111 22.51 -24.67 7.90
N LEU A 112 21.48 -25.14 7.20
CA LEU A 112 20.56 -26.16 7.70
C LEU A 112 21.20 -27.55 7.85
N ASP A 113 22.40 -27.77 7.35
CA ASP A 113 23.16 -29.01 7.61
C ASP A 113 23.60 -29.11 9.08
N THR A 114 23.81 -27.96 9.71
CA THR A 114 24.17 -27.88 11.16
C THR A 114 22.96 -27.52 12.03
N GLN A 115 22.10 -26.63 11.56
CA GLN A 115 20.90 -26.18 12.25
C GLN A 115 19.68 -26.75 11.54
N LYS A 116 18.95 -27.67 12.15
CA LYS A 116 17.79 -28.31 11.49
C LYS A 116 16.69 -27.34 11.07
N GLN A 117 16.72 -26.09 11.56
CA GLN A 117 15.69 -25.08 11.31
C GLN A 117 16.29 -23.69 11.51
N VAL A 118 15.89 -22.75 10.64
CA VAL A 118 16.16 -21.31 10.74
C VAL A 118 14.84 -20.58 10.63
N LEU A 119 14.55 -19.72 11.60
CA LEU A 119 13.33 -18.92 11.63
C LEU A 119 13.64 -17.43 11.62
N GLY A 120 12.79 -16.65 10.91
CA GLY A 120 12.87 -15.20 10.93
C GLY A 120 14.07 -14.60 10.20
N TYR A 121 14.69 -15.34 9.27
CA TYR A 121 15.79 -14.78 8.48
C TYR A 121 15.27 -13.71 7.52
N GLU A 122 15.76 -12.48 7.67
CA GLU A 122 15.36 -11.36 6.83
C GLU A 122 16.33 -11.19 5.67
N LEU A 123 15.79 -11.09 4.45
CA LEU A 123 16.53 -10.92 3.21
C LEU A 123 15.98 -9.73 2.41
N LYS A 124 16.86 -8.80 2.01
CA LYS A 124 16.51 -7.71 1.12
C LYS A 124 16.92 -8.04 -0.31
N LEU A 125 15.96 -8.12 -1.21
CA LEU A 125 16.21 -8.38 -2.63
C LEU A 125 16.58 -7.08 -3.36
N ALA A 126 17.85 -6.89 -3.65
CA ALA A 126 18.35 -5.67 -4.29
C ALA A 126 17.88 -5.46 -5.76
N GLY A 127 17.46 -6.54 -6.45
CA GLY A 127 17.07 -6.52 -7.86
C GLY A 127 15.57 -6.58 -8.16
N LEU A 128 14.72 -6.74 -7.15
CA LEU A 128 13.26 -6.87 -7.29
C LEU A 128 12.57 -5.78 -6.46
N ASP A 129 12.60 -4.54 -6.95
CA ASP A 129 11.98 -3.36 -6.30
C ASP A 129 12.34 -3.15 -4.82
N GLY A 130 13.50 -3.69 -4.38
CA GLY A 130 13.95 -3.58 -2.99
C GLY A 130 13.07 -4.34 -2.00
N ARG A 131 12.45 -5.45 -2.39
CA ARG A 131 11.57 -6.26 -1.53
C ARG A 131 12.28 -6.79 -0.32
N TRP A 132 11.58 -6.83 0.80
CA TRP A 132 12.00 -7.45 2.04
C TRP A 132 11.24 -8.75 2.26
N LEU A 133 11.98 -9.85 2.41
CA LEU A 133 11.40 -11.15 2.68
C LEU A 133 11.85 -11.65 4.05
N GLN A 134 10.94 -12.25 4.80
CA GLN A 134 11.26 -13.09 5.95
C GLN A 134 11.19 -14.55 5.50
N ILE A 135 12.24 -15.30 5.82
CA ILE A 135 12.40 -16.69 5.40
C ILE A 135 12.42 -17.56 6.62
N ASN A 136 11.54 -18.56 6.63
CA ASN A 136 11.57 -19.65 7.58
C ASN A 136 11.96 -20.93 6.82
N ALA A 137 12.99 -21.62 7.25
CA ALA A 137 13.51 -22.80 6.59
C ALA A 137 13.64 -23.95 7.59
N ALA A 138 13.23 -25.15 7.18
CA ALA A 138 13.32 -26.33 8.02
C ALA A 138 13.65 -27.57 7.18
N VAL A 139 14.46 -28.47 7.76
CA VAL A 139 14.77 -29.78 7.18
C VAL A 139 13.61 -30.74 7.40
N ILE A 140 13.19 -31.41 6.35
CA ILE A 140 12.21 -32.48 6.42
C ILE A 140 12.97 -33.79 6.61
N LEU A 141 12.66 -34.52 7.68
CA LEU A 141 13.26 -35.81 7.98
C LEU A 141 12.30 -36.96 7.60
N ASN A 142 12.86 -38.04 7.06
CA ASN A 142 12.08 -39.27 6.86
C ASN A 142 11.89 -40.03 8.18
N GLY A 143 11.11 -41.12 8.17
CA GLY A 143 10.86 -41.97 9.36
C GLY A 143 12.12 -42.60 10.01
N HIS A 144 13.27 -42.53 9.32
CA HIS A 144 14.56 -43.02 9.80
C HIS A 144 15.50 -41.88 10.26
N GLY A 145 14.99 -40.65 10.39
CA GLY A 145 15.77 -39.48 10.84
C GLY A 145 16.77 -38.95 9.81
N ARG A 146 16.73 -39.40 8.56
CA ARG A 146 17.57 -38.88 7.48
C ARG A 146 16.85 -37.73 6.78
N ARG A 147 17.64 -36.73 6.32
CA ARG A 147 17.13 -35.60 5.53
C ARG A 147 16.44 -36.14 4.27
N HIS A 148 15.17 -35.77 4.09
CA HIS A 148 14.36 -36.09 2.93
C HIS A 148 14.18 -34.88 2.02
N GLY A 149 14.35 -33.68 2.56
CA GLY A 149 14.24 -32.42 1.84
C GLY A 149 14.33 -31.22 2.76
N THR A 150 14.04 -30.06 2.19
CA THR A 150 13.99 -28.80 2.93
C THR A 150 12.80 -28.01 2.48
N VAL A 151 12.02 -27.47 3.41
CA VAL A 151 10.94 -26.53 3.13
C VAL A 151 11.40 -25.12 3.48
N LEU A 152 11.12 -24.16 2.58
CA LEU A 152 11.33 -22.75 2.82
C LEU A 152 9.99 -22.04 2.63
N VAL A 153 9.66 -21.15 3.55
CA VAL A 153 8.48 -20.29 3.54
C VAL A 153 8.93 -18.86 3.48
N PHE A 154 8.37 -18.09 2.55
CA PHE A 154 8.72 -16.70 2.28
C PHE A 154 7.53 -15.78 2.57
N HIS A 155 7.71 -14.88 3.53
CA HIS A 155 6.74 -13.82 3.84
C HIS A 155 7.23 -12.50 3.26
N ASP A 156 6.37 -11.79 2.54
CA ASP A 156 6.68 -10.45 2.03
C ASP A 156 6.47 -9.41 3.13
N LEU A 157 7.57 -8.89 3.67
CA LEU A 157 7.58 -7.83 4.68
C LEU A 157 7.74 -6.42 4.07
N THR A 158 7.74 -6.27 2.74
CA THR A 158 8.07 -5.01 2.08
C THR A 158 7.22 -3.85 2.59
N ARG A 159 5.90 -4.05 2.66
CA ARG A 159 4.98 -3.01 3.15
C ARG A 159 5.22 -2.69 4.63
N LEU A 160 5.47 -3.69 5.46
CA LEU A 160 5.77 -3.50 6.88
C LEU A 160 7.06 -2.69 7.07
N LYS A 161 8.14 -3.08 6.38
CA LYS A 161 9.43 -2.37 6.43
C LYS A 161 9.35 -0.94 5.88
N GLN A 162 8.56 -0.72 4.85
CA GLN A 162 8.29 0.63 4.34
C GLN A 162 7.57 1.50 5.38
N LEU A 163 6.56 0.96 6.06
CA LEU A 163 5.85 1.67 7.14
C LEU A 163 6.77 1.95 8.34
N GLU A 164 7.58 0.97 8.76
CA GLU A 164 8.58 1.15 9.82
C GLU A 164 9.60 2.23 9.46
N SER A 165 10.15 2.18 8.25
CA SER A 165 11.11 3.16 7.75
C SER A 165 10.50 4.58 7.70
N ALA A 166 9.29 4.71 7.16
CA ALA A 166 8.58 5.99 7.11
C ALA A 166 8.32 6.55 8.52
N ARG A 167 7.99 5.68 9.49
CA ARG A 167 7.82 6.08 10.90
C ARG A 167 9.14 6.55 11.53
N GLN A 168 10.23 5.82 11.30
CA GLN A 168 11.54 6.20 11.81
C GLN A 168 12.00 7.53 11.22
N GLU A 169 11.85 7.71 9.91
CA GLU A 169 12.16 8.96 9.21
C GLU A 169 11.31 10.11 9.75
N PHE A 170 10.01 9.90 10.00
CA PHE A 170 9.14 10.90 10.59
C PHE A 170 9.66 11.36 11.96
N VAL A 171 9.98 10.43 12.87
CA VAL A 171 10.50 10.77 14.21
C VAL A 171 11.83 11.52 14.13
N ALA A 172 12.74 11.09 13.24
CA ALA A 172 14.01 11.76 13.01
C ALA A 172 13.81 13.20 12.51
N ASN A 173 12.93 13.38 11.51
CA ASN A 173 12.63 14.69 10.93
C ASN A 173 11.97 15.64 11.96
N VAL A 174 11.01 15.15 12.75
CA VAL A 174 10.41 15.91 13.87
C VAL A 174 11.49 16.39 14.83
N SER A 175 12.39 15.49 15.25
CA SER A 175 13.47 15.82 16.18
C SER A 175 14.40 16.90 15.62
N HIS A 176 14.73 16.84 14.35
CA HIS A 176 15.56 17.84 13.68
C HIS A 176 14.86 19.18 13.51
N GLU A 177 13.59 19.20 13.10
CA GLU A 177 12.83 20.45 12.87
C GLU A 177 12.46 21.16 14.18
N LEU A 178 12.35 20.44 15.31
CA LEU A 178 12.21 21.02 16.65
C LEU A 178 13.54 21.55 17.19
N ARG A 179 14.63 20.82 17.02
CA ARG A 179 15.95 21.17 17.61
C ARG A 179 16.51 22.48 17.04
N THR A 180 16.35 22.71 15.73
CA THR A 180 16.92 23.88 15.05
C THR A 180 16.40 25.21 15.63
N PRO A 181 15.08 25.50 15.66
CA PRO A 181 14.57 26.75 16.22
C PRO A 181 14.84 26.85 17.71
N LEU A 182 14.79 25.75 18.46
CA LEU A 182 15.09 25.75 19.90
C LEU A 182 16.55 26.17 20.18
N SER A 183 17.50 25.65 19.40
CA SER A 183 18.91 26.01 19.52
C SER A 183 19.15 27.47 19.17
N LEU A 184 18.44 28.03 18.18
CA LEU A 184 18.51 29.44 17.83
C LEU A 184 17.94 30.32 18.96
N ILE A 185 16.77 30.00 19.49
CA ILE A 185 16.17 30.70 20.64
C ILE A 185 17.16 30.73 21.80
N LYS A 186 17.70 29.54 22.16
CA LYS A 186 18.67 29.43 23.26
C LYS A 186 19.92 30.29 23.03
N GLY A 187 20.52 30.21 21.85
CA GLY A 187 21.74 30.99 21.53
C GLY A 187 21.52 32.47 21.55
N PHE A 188 20.39 32.99 21.05
CA PHE A 188 20.07 34.43 21.13
C PHE A 188 19.77 34.87 22.55
N VAL A 189 19.12 34.07 23.38
CA VAL A 189 18.90 34.35 24.80
C VAL A 189 20.26 34.43 25.54
N GLU A 190 21.15 33.46 25.33
CA GLU A 190 22.50 33.46 25.91
C GLU A 190 23.26 34.73 25.49
N THR A 191 23.25 35.09 24.22
CA THR A 191 23.92 36.31 23.72
C THR A 191 23.33 37.59 24.32
N LEU A 192 22.00 37.63 24.53
CA LEU A 192 21.36 38.77 25.20
C LEU A 192 21.80 38.88 26.67
N LEU A 193 21.91 37.75 27.36
CA LEU A 193 22.36 37.73 28.77
C LEU A 193 23.82 38.11 28.91
N ASP A 194 24.66 37.79 27.93
CA ASP A 194 26.11 38.08 27.88
C ASP A 194 26.43 39.56 27.52
N GLY A 195 25.39 40.45 27.48
CA GLY A 195 25.58 41.88 27.31
C GLY A 195 24.98 42.49 26.04
N ALA A 196 24.52 41.71 25.07
CA ALA A 196 23.85 42.26 23.88
C ALA A 196 22.54 43.01 24.20
N LYS A 197 21.95 42.78 25.36
CA LYS A 197 20.78 43.51 25.89
C LYS A 197 21.05 45.01 26.09
N ASP A 198 22.33 45.40 26.27
CA ASP A 198 22.71 46.80 26.54
C ASP A 198 22.71 47.65 25.25
N ASN A 199 22.60 47.02 24.07
CA ASN A 199 22.38 47.67 22.78
C ASN A 199 20.93 47.48 22.31
N PRO A 200 20.08 48.53 22.38
CA PRO A 200 18.64 48.38 22.08
C PRO A 200 18.33 47.88 20.65
N GLU A 201 19.14 48.28 19.66
CA GLU A 201 18.92 47.87 18.28
C GLU A 201 19.21 46.35 18.08
N VAL A 202 20.31 45.89 18.70
CA VAL A 202 20.70 44.46 18.64
C VAL A 202 19.72 43.61 19.45
N ALA A 203 19.35 44.09 20.65
CA ALA A 203 18.39 43.40 21.50
C ALA A 203 17.04 43.23 20.79
N THR A 204 16.54 44.28 20.14
CA THR A 204 15.28 44.23 19.39
C THR A 204 15.34 43.21 18.27
N LYS A 205 16.43 43.14 17.48
CA LYS A 205 16.62 42.17 16.41
C LYS A 205 16.66 40.75 16.94
N PHE A 206 17.32 40.51 18.07
CA PHE A 206 17.40 39.18 18.68
C PHE A 206 16.05 38.72 19.24
N LEU A 207 15.33 39.59 19.94
CA LEU A 207 13.99 39.36 20.44
C LEU A 207 13.01 39.02 19.29
N GLN A 208 13.04 39.78 18.20
CA GLN A 208 12.23 39.46 16.99
C GLN A 208 12.60 38.11 16.36
N THR A 209 13.87 37.71 16.47
CA THR A 209 14.30 36.42 15.95
C THR A 209 13.87 35.27 16.86
N ILE A 210 13.91 35.47 18.17
CA ILE A 210 13.37 34.54 19.17
C ILE A 210 11.87 34.35 18.95
N ASP A 211 11.12 35.47 18.84
CA ASP A 211 9.67 35.44 18.63
C ASP A 211 9.29 34.65 17.36
N ARG A 212 9.92 34.94 16.23
CA ARG A 212 9.70 34.19 14.97
C ARG A 212 9.99 32.67 15.09
N ASN A 213 11.02 32.30 15.87
CA ASN A 213 11.33 30.88 16.06
C ASN A 213 10.37 30.23 17.04
N ALA A 214 9.84 30.94 18.02
CA ALA A 214 8.80 30.45 18.92
C ALA A 214 7.47 30.22 18.16
N ASP A 215 7.06 31.17 17.31
CA ASP A 215 5.88 31.00 16.44
C ASP A 215 6.04 29.80 15.50
N ARG A 216 7.24 29.62 14.94
CA ARG A 216 7.52 28.44 14.08
C ARG A 216 7.40 27.14 14.86
N LEU A 217 7.88 27.08 16.12
CA LEU A 217 7.72 25.90 16.98
C LEU A 217 6.24 25.62 17.27
N LYS A 218 5.47 26.67 17.56
CA LYS A 218 4.03 26.60 17.81
C LYS A 218 3.33 25.93 16.59
N LEU A 219 3.53 26.48 15.38
CA LEU A 219 2.95 25.96 14.16
C LEU A 219 3.36 24.51 13.90
N LEU A 220 4.63 24.16 14.15
CA LEU A 220 5.09 22.77 13.97
C LEU A 220 4.38 21.81 14.93
N ILE A 221 4.17 22.22 16.20
CA ILE A 221 3.45 21.40 17.18
C ILE A 221 1.97 21.24 16.77
N GLU A 222 1.31 22.30 16.33
CA GLU A 222 -0.08 22.27 15.86
C GLU A 222 -0.23 21.36 14.63
N ASP A 223 0.69 21.44 13.67
CA ASP A 223 0.75 20.54 12.51
C ASP A 223 0.92 19.06 12.91
N LEU A 224 1.82 18.79 13.88
CA LEU A 224 2.07 17.43 14.38
C LEU A 224 0.86 16.85 15.11
N LEU A 225 0.17 17.65 15.92
CA LEU A 225 -1.06 17.24 16.59
C LEU A 225 -2.15 16.92 15.56
N THR A 226 -2.31 17.79 14.56
CA THR A 226 -3.26 17.57 13.46
C THR A 226 -2.98 16.25 12.71
N ILE A 227 -1.72 15.98 12.35
CA ILE A 227 -1.34 14.72 11.69
C ILE A 227 -1.65 13.53 12.59
N SER A 228 -1.32 13.61 13.89
CA SER A 228 -1.58 12.53 14.84
C SER A 228 -3.08 12.22 14.99
N GLU A 229 -3.94 13.25 15.02
CA GLU A 229 -5.39 13.09 15.03
C GLU A 229 -5.90 12.41 13.75
N LEU A 230 -5.43 12.88 12.59
CA LEU A 230 -5.81 12.35 11.28
C LEU A 230 -5.41 10.88 11.11
N GLU A 231 -4.22 10.50 11.57
CA GLU A 231 -3.70 9.13 11.44
C GLU A 231 -4.32 8.14 12.41
N SER A 232 -4.68 8.60 13.60
CA SER A 232 -5.29 7.72 14.60
C SER A 232 -6.72 7.29 14.24
N GLY A 233 -7.28 7.81 13.13
CA GLY A 233 -8.68 7.59 12.76
C GLY A 233 -9.68 8.15 13.78
N ARG A 234 -9.20 8.93 14.76
CA ARG A 234 -10.05 9.52 15.82
C ARG A 234 -10.77 10.76 15.34
N LEU A 235 -10.36 11.33 14.22
CA LEU A 235 -10.98 12.51 13.67
C LEU A 235 -12.40 12.18 13.18
N LYS A 236 -13.39 12.59 13.96
CA LYS A 236 -14.79 12.57 13.53
C LYS A 236 -15.03 13.88 12.79
N LEU A 237 -15.15 13.82 11.46
CA LEU A 237 -15.50 14.96 10.64
C LEU A 237 -16.94 15.40 10.93
N ASN A 238 -17.13 16.68 11.20
CA ASN A 238 -18.44 17.30 11.28
C ASN A 238 -18.91 17.74 9.88
N LEU A 239 -19.36 16.76 9.09
CA LEU A 239 -19.73 17.00 7.70
C LEU A 239 -21.04 17.78 7.59
N GLN A 240 -21.01 18.96 7.00
CA GLN A 240 -22.14 19.81 6.73
C GLN A 240 -22.10 20.36 5.30
N ASP A 241 -23.18 20.99 4.88
CA ASP A 241 -23.27 21.60 3.55
C ASP A 241 -22.61 22.98 3.60
N VAL A 242 -21.51 23.14 2.87
CA VAL A 242 -20.67 24.31 2.88
C VAL A 242 -20.77 25.04 1.54
N ALA A 243 -21.14 26.32 1.56
CA ALA A 243 -21.07 27.19 0.39
C ALA A 243 -19.61 27.55 0.12
N LEU A 244 -19.04 26.92 -0.91
CA LEU A 244 -17.61 26.99 -1.21
C LEU A 244 -17.13 28.42 -1.51
N GLY A 245 -17.88 29.18 -2.31
CA GLY A 245 -17.51 30.55 -2.66
C GLY A 245 -17.37 31.48 -1.47
N GLY A 246 -18.30 31.36 -0.49
CA GLY A 246 -18.24 32.13 0.77
C GLY A 246 -17.05 31.75 1.65
N LEU A 247 -16.77 30.44 1.76
CA LEU A 247 -15.64 29.95 2.54
C LEU A 247 -14.30 30.40 1.93
N VAL A 248 -14.16 30.26 0.61
CA VAL A 248 -12.99 30.77 -0.13
C VAL A 248 -12.81 32.25 0.08
N GLY A 249 -13.91 33.04 -0.03
CA GLY A 249 -13.85 34.49 0.23
C GLY A 249 -13.29 34.81 1.61
N LYS A 250 -13.81 34.17 2.66
CA LYS A 250 -13.32 34.32 4.05
C LYS A 250 -11.83 34.02 4.18
N VAL A 251 -11.39 32.87 3.64
CA VAL A 251 -9.97 32.48 3.71
C VAL A 251 -9.09 33.47 2.97
N LEU A 252 -9.50 33.93 1.77
CA LEU A 252 -8.71 34.89 1.01
C LEU A 252 -8.61 36.25 1.72
N ASP A 253 -9.65 36.71 2.43
CA ASP A 253 -9.62 37.91 3.23
C ASP A 253 -8.57 37.85 4.36
N ASP A 254 -8.41 36.66 5.00
CA ASP A 254 -7.40 36.46 6.06
C ASP A 254 -5.96 36.57 5.50
N PHE A 255 -5.74 36.27 4.24
CA PHE A 255 -4.43 36.34 3.58
C PHE A 255 -4.17 37.66 2.84
N LYS A 256 -5.16 38.55 2.73
CA LYS A 256 -5.10 39.79 1.94
C LYS A 256 -3.90 40.65 2.29
N THR A 257 -3.71 40.95 3.56
CA THR A 257 -2.59 41.78 4.05
C THR A 257 -1.23 41.19 3.70
N ARG A 258 -1.08 39.84 3.80
CA ARG A 258 0.17 39.16 3.46
C ARG A 258 0.46 39.20 1.96
N ALA A 259 -0.57 39.07 1.12
CA ALA A 259 -0.44 39.17 -0.33
C ALA A 259 -0.09 40.59 -0.76
N GLU A 260 -0.77 41.58 -0.21
CA GLU A 260 -0.51 43.02 -0.46
C GLU A 260 0.92 43.41 -0.08
N ALA A 261 1.45 42.89 1.01
CA ALA A 261 2.85 43.09 1.43
C ALA A 261 3.87 42.59 0.39
N LYS A 262 3.51 41.59 -0.42
CA LYS A 262 4.28 41.10 -1.56
C LYS A 262 3.89 41.74 -2.90
N GLY A 263 2.90 42.63 -2.91
CA GLY A 263 2.31 43.22 -4.11
C GLY A 263 1.53 42.21 -4.97
N MET A 264 1.08 41.08 -4.39
CA MET A 264 0.34 40.04 -5.09
C MET A 264 -1.16 40.33 -5.06
N SER A 265 -1.85 39.94 -6.14
CA SER A 265 -3.31 39.93 -6.19
C SER A 265 -3.85 38.54 -5.86
N ILE A 266 -4.98 38.49 -5.15
CA ILE A 266 -5.70 37.25 -4.86
C ILE A 266 -7.08 37.37 -5.52
N VAL A 267 -7.46 36.33 -6.29
CA VAL A 267 -8.70 36.32 -7.05
C VAL A 267 -9.54 35.10 -6.65
N ASN A 268 -10.81 35.36 -6.30
CA ASN A 268 -11.80 34.32 -6.07
C ASN A 268 -12.64 34.10 -7.34
N GLU A 269 -12.42 33.00 -8.04
CA GLU A 269 -13.20 32.56 -9.20
C GLU A 269 -14.12 31.38 -8.88
N THR A 270 -14.43 31.17 -7.60
CA THR A 270 -15.25 30.05 -7.17
C THR A 270 -16.73 30.37 -7.37
N PRO A 271 -17.44 29.61 -8.24
CA PRO A 271 -18.88 29.81 -8.42
C PRO A 271 -19.66 29.37 -7.18
N ASP A 272 -20.95 29.64 -7.17
CA ASP A 272 -21.84 29.21 -6.07
C ASP A 272 -22.04 27.68 -6.12
N LEU A 273 -21.13 26.96 -5.43
CA LEU A 273 -21.10 25.53 -5.31
C LEU A 273 -21.19 25.12 -3.84
N ALA A 274 -21.94 24.06 -3.57
CA ALA A 274 -22.03 23.46 -2.25
C ALA A 274 -21.28 22.12 -2.20
N VAL A 275 -20.47 21.94 -1.17
CA VAL A 275 -19.74 20.69 -0.89
C VAL A 275 -20.12 20.15 0.49
N ARG A 276 -20.08 18.84 0.67
CA ARG A 276 -20.27 18.23 1.97
C ARG A 276 -18.92 18.08 2.67
N ALA A 277 -18.63 18.96 3.60
CA ALA A 277 -17.33 19.03 4.25
C ALA A 277 -17.43 19.49 5.71
N ASP A 278 -16.36 19.27 6.45
CA ASP A 278 -16.10 19.91 7.74
C ASP A 278 -15.48 21.28 7.46
N ILE A 279 -16.16 22.34 7.93
CA ILE A 279 -15.78 23.73 7.63
C ILE A 279 -14.35 24.03 8.10
N ASP A 280 -14.03 23.70 9.37
CA ASP A 280 -12.74 24.04 9.97
C ASP A 280 -11.59 23.34 9.24
N ARG A 281 -11.81 22.09 8.87
CA ARG A 281 -10.82 21.31 8.11
C ARG A 281 -10.69 21.78 6.65
N LEU A 282 -11.78 22.21 6.03
CA LEU A 282 -11.71 22.77 4.69
C LEU A 282 -11.07 24.14 4.67
N GLU A 283 -11.31 25.00 5.68
CA GLU A 283 -10.56 26.25 5.91
C GLU A 283 -9.05 25.95 6.03
N GLN A 284 -8.66 24.93 6.79
CA GLN A 284 -7.27 24.51 6.93
C GLN A 284 -6.64 24.06 5.60
N VAL A 285 -7.38 23.31 4.77
CA VAL A 285 -6.93 22.90 3.43
C VAL A 285 -6.68 24.13 2.55
N LEU A 286 -7.67 25.01 2.44
CA LEU A 286 -7.58 26.23 1.64
C LEU A 286 -6.46 27.15 2.15
N GLY A 287 -6.38 27.36 3.46
CA GLY A 287 -5.33 28.15 4.10
C GLY A 287 -3.93 27.66 3.76
N ASN A 288 -3.67 26.35 3.91
CA ASN A 288 -2.39 25.76 3.57
C ASN A 288 -2.02 25.94 2.07
N LEU A 289 -2.99 25.78 1.18
CA LEU A 289 -2.75 25.94 -0.27
C LEU A 289 -2.54 27.40 -0.64
N VAL A 290 -3.35 28.34 -0.11
CA VAL A 290 -3.22 29.79 -0.35
C VAL A 290 -1.93 30.33 0.25
N GLU A 291 -1.57 29.93 1.47
CA GLU A 291 -0.30 30.31 2.09
C GLU A 291 0.89 29.86 1.24
N ASN A 292 0.88 28.62 0.74
CA ASN A 292 1.92 28.14 -0.16
C ASN A 292 1.98 28.95 -1.46
N ALA A 293 0.83 29.27 -2.07
CA ALA A 293 0.75 30.05 -3.30
C ALA A 293 1.33 31.47 -3.09
N ILE A 294 1.01 32.13 -1.98
CA ILE A 294 1.58 33.43 -1.63
C ILE A 294 3.08 33.32 -1.34
N LYS A 295 3.50 32.29 -0.61
CA LYS A 295 4.87 32.08 -0.18
C LYS A 295 5.81 31.86 -1.35
N TYR A 296 5.44 31.00 -2.29
CA TYR A 296 6.25 30.58 -3.42
C TYR A 296 5.93 31.34 -4.71
N GLY A 297 4.79 32.04 -4.78
CA GLY A 297 4.43 32.91 -5.90
C GLY A 297 5.41 34.06 -6.12
N ARG A 298 5.39 34.62 -7.31
CA ARG A 298 6.24 35.77 -7.69
C ARG A 298 5.78 37.04 -6.96
N SER A 299 6.74 37.92 -6.64
CA SER A 299 6.39 39.27 -6.24
C SER A 299 5.61 39.99 -7.35
N LYS A 300 4.53 40.65 -7.01
CA LYS A 300 3.57 41.25 -7.94
C LYS A 300 2.83 40.23 -8.82
N GLY A 301 2.74 38.99 -8.37
CA GLY A 301 2.06 37.91 -9.05
C GLY A 301 0.57 37.80 -8.69
N THR A 302 -0.04 36.69 -9.10
CA THR A 302 -1.47 36.45 -8.87
C THR A 302 -1.68 35.04 -8.32
N VAL A 303 -2.54 34.92 -7.29
CA VAL A 303 -3.08 33.68 -6.78
C VAL A 303 -4.56 33.60 -7.16
N ILE A 304 -4.96 32.54 -7.82
CA ILE A 304 -6.33 32.30 -8.25
C ILE A 304 -6.88 31.08 -7.51
N VAL A 305 -8.03 31.26 -6.85
CA VAL A 305 -8.79 30.15 -6.28
C VAL A 305 -10.08 30.00 -7.05
N GLY A 306 -10.29 28.83 -7.65
CA GLY A 306 -11.45 28.52 -8.47
C GLY A 306 -12.10 27.20 -8.06
N GLY A 307 -13.31 26.99 -8.58
CA GLY A 307 -14.04 25.73 -8.38
C GLY A 307 -14.90 25.39 -9.57
N ARG A 308 -15.11 24.10 -9.82
CA ARG A 308 -16.05 23.63 -10.82
C ARG A 308 -16.72 22.33 -10.42
N ALA A 309 -17.96 22.16 -10.82
CA ALA A 309 -18.61 20.87 -10.74
C ALA A 309 -17.97 19.91 -11.76
N VAL A 310 -17.69 18.68 -11.32
CA VAL A 310 -17.21 17.60 -12.18
C VAL A 310 -18.20 16.44 -12.15
N ASP A 311 -18.06 15.52 -13.10
CA ASP A 311 -18.94 14.36 -13.21
C ASP A 311 -18.98 13.55 -11.90
N ASN A 312 -20.01 12.74 -11.73
CA ASN A 312 -20.23 11.89 -10.53
C ASN A 312 -20.58 12.63 -9.23
N GLY A 313 -21.08 13.86 -9.29
CA GLY A 313 -21.48 14.60 -8.09
C GLY A 313 -20.29 14.96 -7.20
N GLN A 314 -19.24 15.47 -7.80
CA GLN A 314 -18.04 15.98 -7.13
C GLN A 314 -17.81 17.44 -7.53
N VAL A 315 -17.06 18.15 -6.68
CA VAL A 315 -16.56 19.51 -6.97
C VAL A 315 -15.04 19.47 -6.95
N GLU A 316 -14.44 19.98 -8.02
CA GLU A 316 -13.01 20.24 -8.08
C GLU A 316 -12.75 21.66 -7.60
N VAL A 317 -11.78 21.81 -6.70
CA VAL A 317 -11.25 23.10 -6.25
C VAL A 317 -9.82 23.23 -6.73
N VAL A 318 -9.48 24.43 -7.20
CA VAL A 318 -8.18 24.73 -7.81
C VAL A 318 -7.57 25.94 -7.08
N VAL A 319 -6.30 25.80 -6.70
CA VAL A 319 -5.47 26.93 -6.22
C VAL A 319 -4.26 27.02 -7.14
N GLN A 320 -4.13 28.14 -7.82
CA GLN A 320 -3.08 28.37 -8.81
C GLN A 320 -2.23 29.57 -8.43
N ASP A 321 -0.92 29.43 -8.59
CA ASP A 321 0.07 30.50 -8.49
C ASP A 321 0.87 30.66 -9.79
N ASP A 322 1.54 31.77 -9.94
CA ASP A 322 2.44 32.12 -11.05
C ASP A 322 3.91 32.07 -10.65
N GLY A 323 4.24 31.22 -9.68
CA GLY A 323 5.57 31.08 -9.10
C GLY A 323 6.61 30.47 -10.07
N PRO A 324 7.75 30.01 -9.52
CA PRO A 324 8.82 29.41 -10.31
C PRO A 324 8.48 28.02 -10.86
N GLY A 325 7.36 27.43 -10.44
CA GLY A 325 6.99 26.07 -10.76
C GLY A 325 7.76 25.02 -9.93
N ILE A 326 7.40 23.77 -10.15
CA ILE A 326 7.89 22.61 -9.40
C ILE A 326 8.48 21.60 -10.39
N PRO A 327 9.69 21.07 -10.14
CA PRO A 327 10.29 20.05 -10.98
C PRO A 327 9.43 18.78 -11.05
N PRO A 328 9.34 18.11 -12.22
CA PRO A 328 8.50 16.93 -12.40
C PRO A 328 8.78 15.80 -11.39
N GLU A 329 10.05 15.57 -11.06
CA GLU A 329 10.51 14.57 -10.10
C GLU A 329 10.04 14.84 -8.66
N ALA A 330 9.70 16.10 -8.36
CA ALA A 330 9.20 16.50 -7.04
C ALA A 330 7.68 16.37 -6.90
N LEU A 331 6.93 16.36 -8.02
CA LEU A 331 5.46 16.41 -8.00
C LEU A 331 4.82 15.24 -7.22
N GLU A 332 5.35 14.02 -7.37
CA GLU A 332 4.84 12.84 -6.69
C GLU A 332 5.07 12.89 -5.18
N ARG A 333 6.14 13.57 -4.77
CA ARG A 333 6.61 13.63 -3.38
C ARG A 333 6.11 14.84 -2.59
N LEU A 334 5.46 15.81 -3.24
CA LEU A 334 5.02 17.06 -2.60
C LEU A 334 4.14 16.87 -1.37
N PHE A 335 3.37 15.78 -1.35
CA PHE A 335 2.45 15.44 -0.27
C PHE A 335 3.06 14.50 0.78
N GLU A 336 4.37 14.19 0.68
CA GLU A 336 5.12 13.49 1.72
C GLU A 336 5.41 14.45 2.89
N ARG A 337 5.46 13.91 4.11
CA ARG A 337 5.76 14.69 5.31
C ARG A 337 7.20 15.20 5.29
N PHE A 338 7.39 16.46 5.67
CA PHE A 338 8.69 17.14 5.70
C PHE A 338 9.37 17.27 4.33
N TYR A 339 8.70 16.88 3.24
CA TYR A 339 9.26 17.03 1.92
C TYR A 339 9.30 18.51 1.50
N ARG A 340 10.41 18.91 0.90
CA ARG A 340 10.65 20.27 0.39
C ARG A 340 11.53 20.17 -0.84
N VAL A 341 11.18 20.88 -1.90
CA VAL A 341 11.97 20.95 -3.14
C VAL A 341 13.34 21.58 -2.90
N ASP A 342 13.37 22.70 -2.12
CA ASP A 342 14.59 23.39 -1.70
C ASP A 342 14.57 23.54 -0.18
N LYS A 343 15.44 22.78 0.50
CA LYS A 343 15.52 22.78 1.98
C LYS A 343 16.06 24.10 2.54
N ALA A 344 16.97 24.78 1.83
CA ALA A 344 17.60 26.01 2.33
C ALA A 344 16.61 27.19 2.25
N ARG A 345 16.07 27.45 1.08
CA ARG A 345 15.13 28.54 0.83
C ARG A 345 13.82 28.40 1.63
N SER A 346 13.33 27.16 1.80
CA SER A 346 12.10 26.90 2.55
C SER A 346 12.28 27.11 4.07
N ARG A 347 13.51 26.94 4.61
CA ARG A 347 13.80 27.23 6.03
C ARG A 347 13.74 28.73 6.33
N GLU A 348 14.27 29.56 5.46
CA GLU A 348 14.21 31.01 5.61
C GLU A 348 12.77 31.52 5.57
N GLN A 349 11.91 30.89 4.82
CA GLN A 349 10.52 31.25 4.68
C GLN A 349 9.57 30.58 5.69
N GLY A 350 10.10 29.86 6.70
CA GLY A 350 9.34 29.36 7.85
C GLY A 350 8.41 28.17 7.60
N GLY A 351 8.53 27.41 6.49
CA GLY A 351 7.68 26.26 6.23
C GLY A 351 8.03 25.05 7.10
N THR A 352 7.03 24.32 7.56
CA THR A 352 7.18 23.07 8.32
C THR A 352 7.42 21.87 7.41
N GLY A 353 6.92 21.90 6.17
CA GLY A 353 6.88 20.77 5.25
C GLY A 353 5.76 19.76 5.58
N LEU A 354 4.85 20.14 6.45
CA LEU A 354 3.71 19.31 6.86
C LEU A 354 2.39 19.76 6.22
N GLY A 355 2.26 21.03 5.84
CA GLY A 355 1.00 21.59 5.34
C GLY A 355 0.38 20.82 4.17
N LEU A 356 1.16 20.42 3.15
CA LEU A 356 0.64 19.63 2.02
C LEU A 356 0.28 18.19 2.40
N ALA A 357 0.99 17.59 3.36
CA ALA A 357 0.63 16.29 3.91
C ALA A 357 -0.70 16.37 4.68
N ILE A 358 -0.91 17.46 5.46
CA ILE A 358 -2.19 17.75 6.13
C ILE A 358 -3.31 17.91 5.11
N VAL A 359 -3.09 18.69 4.04
CA VAL A 359 -4.06 18.83 2.93
C VAL A 359 -4.47 17.46 2.37
N LYS A 360 -3.50 16.61 2.07
CA LYS A 360 -3.77 15.26 1.55
C LYS A 360 -4.62 14.43 2.51
N HIS A 361 -4.25 14.39 3.78
CA HIS A 361 -4.98 13.62 4.79
C HIS A 361 -6.41 14.14 5.00
N ILE A 362 -6.61 15.44 5.10
CA ILE A 362 -7.94 16.03 5.26
C ILE A 362 -8.80 15.73 4.05
N VAL A 363 -8.31 15.95 2.82
CA VAL A 363 -9.06 15.68 1.59
C VAL A 363 -9.42 14.19 1.47
N GLN A 364 -8.49 13.29 1.79
CA GLN A 364 -8.75 11.84 1.80
C GLN A 364 -9.79 11.45 2.85
N SER A 365 -9.76 12.04 4.04
CA SER A 365 -10.75 11.81 5.09
C SER A 365 -12.15 12.26 4.66
N HIS A 366 -12.27 13.23 3.76
CA HIS A 366 -13.54 13.64 3.14
C HIS A 366 -13.95 12.77 1.94
N GLY A 367 -13.20 11.68 1.64
CA GLY A 367 -13.45 10.81 0.49
C GLY A 367 -13.02 11.42 -0.84
N GLY A 368 -12.18 12.46 -0.81
CA GLY A 368 -11.65 13.17 -1.96
C GLY A 368 -10.26 12.71 -2.39
N ARG A 369 -9.70 13.42 -3.37
CA ARG A 369 -8.34 13.24 -3.89
C ARG A 369 -7.69 14.60 -4.12
N VAL A 370 -6.37 14.70 -3.89
CA VAL A 370 -5.57 15.90 -4.16
C VAL A 370 -4.38 15.55 -5.06
N TRP A 371 -4.02 16.48 -5.95
CA TRP A 371 -2.84 16.39 -6.81
C TRP A 371 -2.35 17.77 -7.19
N ALA A 372 -1.15 17.85 -7.76
CA ALA A 372 -0.58 19.07 -8.29
C ALA A 372 -0.14 18.90 -9.73
N THR A 373 -0.19 19.97 -10.50
CA THR A 373 0.41 20.08 -11.83
C THR A 373 1.24 21.35 -11.88
N SER A 374 2.42 21.29 -12.48
CA SER A 374 3.29 22.44 -12.57
C SER A 374 4.20 22.36 -13.78
N GLU A 375 4.58 23.52 -14.28
CA GLU A 375 5.61 23.68 -15.31
C GLU A 375 6.63 24.71 -14.81
N LEU A 376 7.90 24.39 -14.92
CA LEU A 376 8.97 25.28 -14.47
C LEU A 376 8.86 26.65 -15.16
N GLY A 377 8.88 27.69 -14.37
CA GLY A 377 8.74 29.07 -14.82
C GLY A 377 7.32 29.56 -15.06
N ARG A 378 6.30 28.71 -14.92
CA ARG A 378 4.87 29.05 -15.17
C ARG A 378 3.99 28.93 -13.93
N GLY A 379 4.55 28.52 -12.79
CA GLY A 379 3.82 28.37 -11.55
C GLY A 379 3.33 26.95 -11.28
N ALA A 380 2.52 26.80 -10.26
CA ALA A 380 1.93 25.54 -9.85
C ALA A 380 0.41 25.67 -9.69
N THR A 381 -0.26 24.53 -9.89
CA THR A 381 -1.70 24.42 -9.73
C THR A 381 -1.98 23.20 -8.86
N PHE A 382 -2.52 23.44 -7.67
CA PHE A 382 -2.99 22.41 -6.75
C PHE A 382 -4.48 22.20 -6.96
N ARG A 383 -4.89 20.96 -7.05
CA ARG A 383 -6.29 20.57 -7.27
C ARG A 383 -6.71 19.54 -6.26
N PHE A 384 -7.94 19.68 -5.78
CA PHE A 384 -8.56 18.62 -5.00
C PHE A 384 -10.04 18.46 -5.35
N ILE A 385 -10.58 17.28 -5.14
CA ILE A 385 -11.99 16.97 -5.36
C ILE A 385 -12.66 16.58 -4.06
N LEU A 386 -13.90 17.02 -3.88
CA LEU A 386 -14.75 16.66 -2.76
C LEU A 386 -16.11 16.19 -3.25
N PRO A 387 -16.79 15.27 -2.52
CA PRO A 387 -18.17 14.91 -2.85
C PRO A 387 -19.13 16.08 -2.63
N THR A 388 -20.14 16.21 -3.52
CA THR A 388 -21.24 17.17 -3.32
C THR A 388 -22.37 16.53 -2.53
N THR A 389 -23.30 17.37 -2.06
CA THR A 389 -24.54 16.97 -1.37
C THR A 389 -25.56 16.26 -2.26
N LYS A 390 -25.43 16.35 -3.60
CA LYS A 390 -26.45 15.89 -4.57
C LYS A 390 -26.29 14.44 -5.03
N LYS A 391 -26.07 13.47 -4.18
CA LYS A 391 -25.99 12.03 -4.57
C LYS A 391 -27.22 11.21 -4.15
N ARG A 392 -28.43 11.78 -4.01
CA ARG A 392 -29.62 11.00 -3.65
C ARG A 392 -30.80 11.00 -4.62
N ASP A 393 -30.78 11.74 -5.76
CA ASP A 393 -31.95 11.83 -6.63
C ASP A 393 -31.88 11.07 -7.98
N PHE A 394 -30.93 10.17 -8.19
CA PHE A 394 -30.83 9.44 -9.47
C PHE A 394 -31.16 7.94 -9.40
N LEU A 395 -31.68 7.42 -8.30
CA LEU A 395 -32.03 6.00 -8.19
C LEU A 395 -33.45 5.76 -7.60
N THR A 396 -34.47 6.54 -7.99
CA THR A 396 -35.88 6.11 -7.85
C THR A 396 -36.75 6.84 -8.86
N ARG A 397 -36.65 6.48 -10.11
CA ARG A 397 -37.80 6.47 -11.01
C ARG A 397 -37.92 5.05 -11.53
N ASP A 398 -38.67 4.24 -10.83
CA ASP A 398 -39.30 3.06 -11.38
C ASP A 398 -40.27 3.51 -12.47
N PRO A 399 -40.10 3.09 -13.71
CA PRO A 399 -41.11 3.31 -14.74
C PRO A 399 -42.00 2.06 -14.82
N CYS A 400 -42.88 1.87 -13.89
CA CYS A 400 -44.02 0.93 -14.04
C CYS A 400 -44.96 1.03 -12.85
N VAL A 401 -45.88 1.99 -12.91
CA VAL A 401 -47.33 1.81 -12.47
C VAL A 401 -48.09 2.95 -13.11
N GLU A 402 -48.78 2.68 -14.18
CA GLU A 402 -50.02 3.37 -14.56
C GLU A 402 -51.12 2.33 -14.61
N PRO A 403 -52.38 2.77 -14.35
CA PRO A 403 -53.45 2.00 -13.81
C PRO A 403 -54.12 0.99 -14.75
#